data_de8ebabb84a18e092ef09bef14a1fa4c
#
_entry.id   de8ebabb84a18e092ef09bef14a1fa4c
#
_cell.length_a   1.000
_cell.length_b   1.000
_cell.length_c   1.000
_cell.angle_alpha   90.00
_cell.angle_beta   90.00
_cell.angle_gamma   90.00
#
_symmetry.space_group_name_H-M   'P 1'
#
loop_
_entity.id
_entity.type
_entity.pdbx_description
1 polymer ?
#
loop_
_entity_poly.entity_id
_entity_poly.type
_entity_poly.pdbx_seq_one_letter_code
_entity_poly.pdbx_strand_id
1 'polypeptide(L)'
;MSTYIKADQFYYPHGVRRGGYLELVNGKFGKHVESLPEGADVLDYSGYSIAPGLVDTHIHGFGGVDVMDNNIEGTLHTMSEGLLSTGVTSFLPTTLTSSYEQLLAVTENIGARYKEATGAKIRGIYFEGPYFTEKYKGAQNPAYMKDPSMEEFRAWQKAANGLLNKIALAPEREGVEEFVRTITGEGVTVALGHSNATFEEAKKAVDAGASVWVHAYNGMRGLTHRELGMVGAMYELPHTTAELICDGHHVDPLACDILMKQKGKENVALITDCMTAGGLEDGDYMLGEFPVVVAEGTARLKSTGNLAGSILKLKDGLKNVVGWGIANPYEAVMMASLNPAKSVHIDDVCGQIREGYDADFIVLDQNLDLVATYLDGVKRYQAMN
;
A
#
# COMPACT_ATOMS: atom_id res chain seq x y z
N MET A 1 3.03 -1.55 -33.47
CA MET A 1 4.12 -2.56 -33.56
C MET A 1 4.32 -3.10 -32.15
N SER A 2 4.61 -4.38 -32.03
CA SER A 2 4.91 -4.95 -30.71
C SER A 2 6.37 -4.72 -30.37
N THR A 3 6.67 -4.34 -29.14
CA THR A 3 8.02 -4.29 -28.57
C THR A 3 8.18 -5.49 -27.62
N TYR A 4 9.35 -6.05 -27.50
CA TYR A 4 9.61 -7.22 -26.66
C TYR A 4 10.64 -6.87 -25.59
N ILE A 5 10.38 -7.29 -24.36
CA ILE A 5 11.34 -7.17 -23.26
C ILE A 5 12.12 -8.49 -23.19
N LYS A 6 13.45 -8.42 -23.25
CA LYS A 6 14.37 -9.50 -22.95
C LYS A 6 14.92 -9.30 -21.55
N ALA A 7 14.87 -10.32 -20.69
CA ALA A 7 15.44 -10.29 -19.35
C ALA A 7 15.82 -11.71 -18.88
N ASP A 8 16.63 -11.81 -17.82
CA ASP A 8 17.03 -13.10 -17.27
C ASP A 8 15.89 -13.77 -16.51
N GLN A 9 15.02 -12.94 -15.85
CA GLN A 9 13.91 -13.44 -15.05
C GLN A 9 12.69 -12.53 -15.17
N PHE A 10 11.51 -13.15 -15.09
CA PHE A 10 10.21 -12.48 -15.06
C PHE A 10 9.39 -13.04 -13.90
N TYR A 11 8.90 -12.14 -13.02
CA TYR A 11 8.10 -12.51 -11.86
C TYR A 11 6.62 -12.52 -12.22
N TYR A 12 6.04 -13.73 -12.36
CA TYR A 12 4.62 -13.94 -12.65
C TYR A 12 3.84 -14.31 -11.39
N PRO A 13 2.50 -14.25 -11.40
CA PRO A 13 1.66 -14.61 -10.24
C PRO A 13 1.91 -16.01 -9.68
N HIS A 14 2.40 -16.93 -10.51
CA HIS A 14 2.55 -18.35 -10.17
C HIS A 14 4.02 -18.82 -10.18
N GLY A 15 4.97 -17.90 -10.18
CA GLY A 15 6.39 -18.24 -10.12
C GLY A 15 7.27 -17.38 -11.01
N VAL A 16 8.55 -17.72 -11.05
CA VAL A 16 9.56 -17.03 -11.85
C VAL A 16 9.78 -17.79 -13.14
N ARG A 17 9.66 -17.09 -14.27
CA ARG A 17 10.07 -17.61 -15.58
C ARG A 17 11.45 -17.08 -15.95
N ARG A 18 12.33 -17.93 -16.45
CA ARG A 18 13.71 -17.57 -16.82
C ARG A 18 13.86 -17.51 -18.32
N GLY A 19 14.48 -16.43 -18.80
CA GLY A 19 14.73 -16.19 -20.23
C GLY A 19 13.46 -15.94 -21.02
N GLY A 20 13.58 -15.96 -22.35
CA GLY A 20 12.49 -15.63 -23.28
C GLY A 20 12.25 -14.12 -23.41
N TYR A 21 11.09 -13.78 -23.94
CA TYR A 21 10.73 -12.41 -24.27
C TYR A 21 9.27 -12.14 -23.89
N LEU A 22 9.03 -11.05 -23.18
CA LEU A 22 7.69 -10.58 -22.84
C LEU A 22 7.24 -9.51 -23.85
N GLU A 23 6.18 -9.78 -24.57
CA GLU A 23 5.62 -8.85 -25.55
C GLU A 23 4.91 -7.68 -24.86
N LEU A 24 5.07 -6.48 -25.45
CA LEU A 24 4.31 -5.27 -25.14
C LEU A 24 3.50 -4.86 -26.36
N VAL A 25 2.18 -4.72 -26.19
CA VAL A 25 1.24 -4.36 -27.26
C VAL A 25 0.36 -3.20 -26.79
N ASN A 26 0.49 -2.05 -27.42
CA ASN A 26 -0.35 -0.86 -27.12
C ASN A 26 -0.44 -0.53 -25.62
N GLY A 27 0.70 -0.53 -24.92
CA GLY A 27 0.76 -0.24 -23.50
C GLY A 27 0.30 -1.38 -22.57
N LYS A 28 0.05 -2.57 -23.11
CA LYS A 28 -0.37 -3.75 -22.36
C LYS A 28 0.67 -4.85 -22.44
N PHE A 29 0.70 -5.71 -21.42
CA PHE A 29 1.42 -6.98 -21.52
C PHE A 29 0.78 -7.89 -22.57
N GLY A 30 1.60 -8.43 -23.46
CA GLY A 30 1.24 -9.47 -24.41
C GLY A 30 1.71 -10.86 -23.93
N LYS A 31 2.03 -11.71 -24.88
CA LYS A 31 2.48 -13.08 -24.60
C LYS A 31 3.95 -13.14 -24.24
N HIS A 32 4.30 -14.11 -23.43
CA HIS A 32 5.69 -14.49 -23.24
C HIS A 32 6.05 -15.55 -24.29
N VAL A 33 7.10 -15.28 -25.09
CA VAL A 33 7.55 -16.13 -26.20
C VAL A 33 9.01 -16.53 -26.04
N GLU A 34 9.38 -17.68 -26.59
CA GLU A 34 10.77 -18.19 -26.53
C GLU A 34 11.65 -17.66 -27.68
N SER A 35 11.04 -17.20 -28.78
CA SER A 35 11.74 -16.65 -29.94
C SER A 35 11.02 -15.43 -30.49
N LEU A 36 11.79 -14.51 -31.04
CA LEU A 36 11.28 -13.26 -31.60
C LEU A 36 10.80 -13.43 -33.02
N PRO A 37 9.75 -12.70 -33.45
CA PRO A 37 9.48 -12.49 -34.86
C PRO A 37 10.64 -11.77 -35.57
N GLU A 38 10.75 -11.96 -36.86
CA GLU A 38 11.76 -11.25 -37.68
C GLU A 38 11.52 -9.71 -37.59
N GLY A 39 12.59 -8.96 -37.32
CA GLY A 39 12.52 -7.50 -37.22
C GLY A 39 11.84 -6.95 -35.95
N ALA A 40 11.68 -7.78 -34.93
CA ALA A 40 11.09 -7.33 -33.65
C ALA A 40 11.94 -6.24 -32.96
N ASP A 41 11.28 -5.22 -32.44
CA ASP A 41 11.91 -4.24 -31.56
C ASP A 41 12.10 -4.81 -30.14
N VAL A 42 13.29 -4.67 -29.55
CA VAL A 42 13.66 -5.30 -28.29
C VAL A 42 14.20 -4.30 -27.28
N LEU A 43 13.59 -4.27 -26.09
CA LEU A 43 14.16 -3.67 -24.89
C LEU A 43 15.04 -4.73 -24.21
N ASP A 44 16.36 -4.61 -24.35
CA ASP A 44 17.31 -5.59 -23.79
C ASP A 44 17.66 -5.24 -22.33
N TYR A 45 17.16 -6.05 -21.43
CA TYR A 45 17.45 -6.07 -19.99
C TYR A 45 18.15 -7.39 -19.60
N SER A 46 19.05 -7.90 -20.43
CA SER A 46 19.91 -9.04 -20.07
C SER A 46 20.71 -8.71 -18.80
N GLY A 47 20.74 -9.64 -17.84
CA GLY A 47 21.35 -9.43 -16.52
C GLY A 47 20.39 -8.86 -15.47
N TYR A 48 19.14 -8.54 -15.85
CA TYR A 48 18.14 -7.95 -14.96
C TYR A 48 16.89 -8.84 -14.85
N SER A 49 16.06 -8.49 -13.89
CA SER A 49 14.75 -9.11 -13.66
C SER A 49 13.62 -8.12 -13.94
N ILE A 50 12.51 -8.61 -14.48
CA ILE A 50 11.28 -7.86 -14.68
C ILE A 50 10.26 -8.30 -13.64
N ALA A 51 9.77 -7.34 -12.86
CA ALA A 51 8.72 -7.55 -11.88
C ALA A 51 7.52 -6.66 -12.20
N PRO A 52 6.28 -7.03 -11.78
CA PRO A 52 5.16 -6.10 -11.86
C PRO A 52 5.48 -4.82 -11.09
N GLY A 53 4.89 -3.71 -11.49
CA GLY A 53 4.98 -2.47 -10.75
C GLY A 53 4.48 -2.65 -9.32
N LEU A 54 5.14 -2.00 -8.36
CA LEU A 54 4.78 -2.10 -6.95
C LEU A 54 3.45 -1.38 -6.69
N VAL A 55 2.71 -1.86 -5.68
CA VAL A 55 1.39 -1.35 -5.29
C VAL A 55 1.44 -0.95 -3.82
N ASP A 56 1.24 0.35 -3.54
CA ASP A 56 1.20 0.86 -2.18
C ASP A 56 -0.23 1.22 -1.77
N THR A 57 -0.82 0.41 -0.92
CA THR A 57 -2.22 0.57 -0.48
C THR A 57 -2.36 1.37 0.80
N HIS A 58 -1.26 1.97 1.32
CA HIS A 58 -1.26 2.76 2.54
C HIS A 58 -0.14 3.82 2.49
N ILE A 59 -0.47 5.04 2.06
CA ILE A 59 0.48 6.15 1.92
C ILE A 59 -0.20 7.50 2.10
N HIS A 60 0.29 8.32 3.03
CA HIS A 60 -0.26 9.64 3.39
C HIS A 60 0.36 10.79 2.61
N GLY A 61 1.62 10.66 2.20
CA GLY A 61 2.33 11.72 1.51
C GLY A 61 3.64 11.24 0.92
N PHE A 62 4.23 12.06 0.04
CA PHE A 62 5.55 11.84 -0.55
C PHE A 62 6.05 13.12 -1.23
N GLY A 63 7.36 13.37 -1.18
CA GLY A 63 7.98 14.47 -1.93
C GLY A 63 7.58 15.88 -1.46
N GLY A 64 7.23 16.03 -0.18
CA GLY A 64 6.89 17.31 0.44
C GLY A 64 5.40 17.64 0.46
N VAL A 65 4.53 16.73 0.04
CA VAL A 65 3.08 16.93 0.01
C VAL A 65 2.33 15.86 0.82
N ASP A 66 1.16 16.19 1.35
CA ASP A 66 0.29 15.32 2.14
C ASP A 66 -1.08 15.19 1.46
N VAL A 67 -1.67 14.01 1.50
CA VAL A 67 -3.03 13.78 0.96
C VAL A 67 -4.07 14.71 1.60
N MET A 68 -3.84 15.10 2.86
CA MET A 68 -4.70 16.03 3.60
C MET A 68 -4.52 17.50 3.22
N ASP A 69 -3.57 17.84 2.33
CA ASP A 69 -3.33 19.21 1.88
C ASP A 69 -4.53 19.78 1.11
N ASN A 70 -4.86 21.03 1.39
CA ASN A 70 -5.97 21.72 0.72
C ASN A 70 -5.68 22.06 -0.75
N ASN A 71 -4.40 22.09 -1.15
CA ASN A 71 -3.98 22.31 -2.55
C ASN A 71 -3.75 20.98 -3.26
N ILE A 72 -4.81 20.24 -3.48
CA ILE A 72 -4.78 18.85 -3.94
C ILE A 72 -4.32 18.70 -5.40
N GLU A 73 -4.45 19.71 -6.27
CA GLU A 73 -3.99 19.61 -7.65
C GLU A 73 -2.49 19.30 -7.74
N GLY A 74 -1.67 20.09 -7.08
CA GLY A 74 -0.22 19.87 -7.01
C GLY A 74 0.16 18.60 -6.22
N THR A 75 -0.59 18.28 -5.16
CA THR A 75 -0.33 17.13 -4.26
C THR A 75 -0.37 15.80 -5.01
N LEU A 76 -1.49 15.48 -5.67
CA LEU A 76 -1.64 14.21 -6.38
C LEU A 76 -0.62 14.03 -7.49
N HIS A 77 -0.30 15.08 -8.22
CA HIS A 77 0.71 15.06 -9.28
C HIS A 77 2.11 14.80 -8.68
N THR A 78 2.50 15.55 -7.64
CA THR A 78 3.81 15.42 -6.98
C THR A 78 3.99 14.00 -6.41
N MET A 79 3.00 13.47 -5.69
CA MET A 79 3.05 12.10 -5.19
C MET A 79 3.18 11.09 -6.34
N SER A 80 2.30 11.18 -7.32
CA SER A 80 2.21 10.27 -8.45
C SER A 80 3.54 10.17 -9.22
N GLU A 81 4.16 11.30 -9.54
CA GLU A 81 5.46 11.33 -10.24
C GLU A 81 6.60 10.88 -9.33
N GLY A 82 6.64 11.34 -8.07
CA GLY A 82 7.69 10.99 -7.11
C GLY A 82 7.74 9.49 -6.83
N LEU A 83 6.60 8.84 -6.72
CA LEU A 83 6.48 7.42 -6.43
C LEU A 83 7.10 6.51 -7.50
N LEU A 84 7.23 6.98 -8.74
CA LEU A 84 7.92 6.22 -9.80
C LEU A 84 9.37 5.91 -9.44
N SER A 85 10.04 6.78 -8.68
CA SER A 85 11.41 6.58 -8.18
C SER A 85 11.52 5.49 -7.11
N THR A 86 10.39 5.05 -6.59
CA THR A 86 10.28 3.97 -5.59
C THR A 86 9.80 2.65 -6.18
N GLY A 87 9.55 2.61 -7.50
CA GLY A 87 9.00 1.44 -8.20
C GLY A 87 7.49 1.28 -8.06
N VAL A 88 6.81 2.17 -7.33
CA VAL A 88 5.35 2.15 -7.19
C VAL A 88 4.71 2.67 -8.47
N THR A 89 3.80 1.88 -9.02
CA THR A 89 3.05 2.19 -10.24
C THR A 89 1.55 2.35 -10.00
N SER A 90 1.08 1.88 -8.84
CA SER A 90 -0.30 2.03 -8.40
C SER A 90 -0.35 2.27 -6.89
N PHE A 91 -1.23 3.16 -6.43
CA PHE A 91 -1.34 3.46 -5.00
C PHE A 91 -2.75 3.90 -4.60
N LEU A 92 -3.02 3.89 -3.29
CA LEU A 92 -4.20 4.47 -2.67
C LEU A 92 -3.78 5.68 -1.84
N PRO A 93 -4.05 6.93 -2.27
CA PRO A 93 -3.88 8.08 -1.39
C PRO A 93 -4.70 7.86 -0.11
N THR A 94 -4.04 7.98 1.05
CA THR A 94 -4.57 7.61 2.36
C THR A 94 -4.81 8.86 3.20
N THR A 95 -6.03 9.03 3.69
CA THR A 95 -6.39 10.13 4.60
C THR A 95 -5.97 9.82 6.03
N LEU A 96 -5.91 10.85 6.88
CA LEU A 96 -5.83 10.73 8.32
C LEU A 96 -7.20 10.94 8.97
N THR A 97 -7.34 10.54 10.24
CA THR A 97 -8.49 10.92 11.08
C THR A 97 -8.63 12.43 11.13
N SER A 98 -9.76 12.97 10.66
CA SER A 98 -10.02 14.41 10.59
C SER A 98 -11.52 14.71 10.72
N SER A 99 -11.90 15.99 10.61
CA SER A 99 -13.30 16.40 10.62
C SER A 99 -14.05 15.86 9.39
N TYR A 100 -15.38 15.76 9.52
CA TYR A 100 -16.23 15.36 8.40
C TYR A 100 -16.01 16.26 7.16
N GLU A 101 -15.94 17.57 7.39
CA GLU A 101 -15.80 18.57 6.32
C GLU A 101 -14.44 18.46 5.62
N GLN A 102 -13.36 18.23 6.37
CA GLN A 102 -12.02 18.06 5.79
C GLN A 102 -11.95 16.77 4.97
N LEU A 103 -12.47 15.66 5.49
CA LEU A 103 -12.53 14.40 4.76
C LEU A 103 -13.39 14.51 3.50
N LEU A 104 -14.52 15.23 3.57
CA LEU A 104 -15.37 15.48 2.41
C LEU A 104 -14.64 16.27 1.34
N ALA A 105 -13.96 17.36 1.71
CA ALA A 105 -13.23 18.22 0.78
C ALA A 105 -12.06 17.47 0.10
N VAL A 106 -11.27 16.72 0.88
CA VAL A 106 -10.17 15.88 0.35
C VAL A 106 -10.72 14.85 -0.64
N THR A 107 -11.79 14.17 -0.27
CA THR A 107 -12.40 13.11 -1.08
C THR A 107 -12.98 13.65 -2.38
N GLU A 108 -13.68 14.80 -2.34
CA GLU A 108 -14.22 15.47 -3.51
C GLU A 108 -13.12 15.86 -4.50
N ASN A 109 -12.03 16.43 -4.00
CA ASN A 109 -10.90 16.85 -4.81
C ASN A 109 -10.20 15.65 -5.48
N ILE A 110 -9.93 14.55 -4.73
CA ILE A 110 -9.34 13.34 -5.31
C ILE A 110 -10.31 12.75 -6.34
N GLY A 111 -11.58 12.63 -6.01
CA GLY A 111 -12.61 12.08 -6.91
C GLY A 111 -12.74 12.84 -8.22
N ALA A 112 -12.55 14.17 -8.19
CA ALA A 112 -12.59 15.01 -9.39
C ALA A 112 -11.31 14.91 -10.25
N ARG A 113 -10.14 14.70 -9.63
CA ARG A 113 -8.83 14.96 -10.26
C ARG A 113 -7.90 13.76 -10.36
N TYR A 114 -8.24 12.57 -9.84
CA TYR A 114 -7.33 11.42 -9.81
C TYR A 114 -6.76 11.02 -11.17
N LYS A 115 -7.48 11.30 -12.27
CA LYS A 115 -7.03 11.02 -13.65
C LYS A 115 -6.00 12.03 -14.17
N GLU A 116 -5.81 13.16 -13.50
CA GLU A 116 -4.82 14.17 -13.84
C GLU A 116 -3.41 13.78 -13.33
N ALA A 117 -3.33 12.81 -12.41
CA ALA A 117 -2.08 12.23 -11.95
C ALA A 117 -1.40 11.44 -13.09
N THR A 118 -0.23 11.90 -13.54
CA THR A 118 0.44 11.36 -14.73
C THR A 118 1.48 10.29 -14.41
N GLY A 119 1.91 10.15 -13.16
CA GLY A 119 2.85 9.12 -12.68
C GLY A 119 2.14 7.84 -12.22
N ALA A 120 2.49 7.35 -11.02
CA ALA A 120 1.83 6.19 -10.42
C ALA A 120 0.30 6.37 -10.40
N LYS A 121 -0.42 5.33 -10.79
CA LYS A 121 -1.88 5.39 -11.00
C LYS A 121 -2.62 5.33 -9.66
N ILE A 122 -3.55 6.26 -9.43
CA ILE A 122 -4.47 6.23 -8.28
C ILE A 122 -5.55 5.19 -8.59
N ARG A 123 -5.64 4.16 -7.74
CA ARG A 123 -6.55 3.02 -7.92
C ARG A 123 -7.74 3.02 -6.96
N GLY A 124 -7.82 4.00 -6.09
CA GLY A 124 -8.89 4.19 -5.12
C GLY A 124 -8.45 5.17 -4.05
N ILE A 125 -9.26 5.34 -3.02
CA ILE A 125 -8.96 6.17 -1.83
C ILE A 125 -9.03 5.25 -0.61
N TYR A 126 -8.10 5.43 0.31
CA TYR A 126 -8.11 4.77 1.60
C TYR A 126 -8.37 5.77 2.73
N PHE A 127 -9.42 5.53 3.54
CA PHE A 127 -9.69 6.26 4.76
C PHE A 127 -9.08 5.56 5.96
N GLU A 128 -7.99 6.10 6.50
CA GLU A 128 -7.44 5.67 7.77
C GLU A 128 -8.11 6.41 8.92
N GLY A 129 -9.18 5.84 9.43
CA GLY A 129 -10.13 6.45 10.37
C GLY A 129 -11.31 7.11 9.65
N PRO A 130 -12.13 7.91 10.38
CA PRO A 130 -11.97 8.41 11.77
C PRO A 130 -12.52 7.47 12.86
N TYR A 131 -12.88 6.25 12.55
CA TYR A 131 -13.61 5.34 13.45
C TYR A 131 -12.65 4.52 14.35
N PHE A 132 -11.67 5.21 14.97
CA PHE A 132 -10.61 4.63 15.80
C PHE A 132 -10.84 4.83 17.30
N THR A 133 -9.99 4.17 18.12
CA THR A 133 -10.02 4.25 19.58
C THR A 133 -8.81 5.01 20.09
N GLU A 134 -9.05 6.00 20.98
CA GLU A 134 -8.02 6.91 21.49
C GLU A 134 -6.82 6.20 22.12
N LYS A 135 -7.03 5.09 22.81
CA LYS A 135 -5.97 4.35 23.51
C LYS A 135 -4.84 3.89 22.57
N TYR A 136 -5.15 3.59 21.33
CA TYR A 136 -4.20 3.14 20.31
C TYR A 136 -4.13 4.09 19.10
N LYS A 137 -4.39 5.36 19.35
CA LYS A 137 -4.51 6.38 18.31
C LYS A 137 -3.26 6.64 17.48
N GLY A 138 -2.06 6.31 17.98
CA GLY A 138 -0.82 6.64 17.28
C GLY A 138 -0.72 8.15 16.99
N ALA A 139 -0.52 8.52 15.75
CA ALA A 139 -0.48 9.89 15.25
C ALA A 139 -1.86 10.41 14.78
N GLN A 140 -2.95 9.74 15.10
CA GLN A 140 -4.31 10.16 14.74
C GLN A 140 -4.87 11.17 15.77
N ASN A 141 -5.69 12.13 15.32
CA ASN A 141 -6.27 13.15 16.21
C ASN A 141 -7.53 12.62 16.91
N PRO A 142 -7.50 12.43 18.25
CA PRO A 142 -8.64 11.85 18.99
C PRO A 142 -9.88 12.75 19.01
N ALA A 143 -9.74 14.05 18.74
CA ALA A 143 -10.87 14.98 18.71
C ALA A 143 -11.91 14.64 17.62
N TYR A 144 -11.51 13.91 16.57
CA TYR A 144 -12.38 13.53 15.46
C TYR A 144 -12.79 12.05 15.51
N MET A 145 -12.35 11.28 16.52
CA MET A 145 -12.70 9.86 16.64
C MET A 145 -14.15 9.70 17.06
N LYS A 146 -14.88 8.86 16.36
CA LYS A 146 -16.31 8.62 16.55
C LYS A 146 -16.72 7.23 16.10
N ASP A 147 -17.96 6.85 16.37
CA ASP A 147 -18.55 5.62 15.89
C ASP A 147 -18.91 5.71 14.39
N PRO A 148 -18.94 4.60 13.66
CA PRO A 148 -19.26 4.58 12.24
C PRO A 148 -20.66 5.18 11.92
N SER A 149 -20.71 5.99 10.86
CA SER A 149 -21.94 6.57 10.33
C SER A 149 -22.12 6.23 8.85
N MET A 150 -23.18 5.53 8.52
CA MET A 150 -23.56 5.24 7.13
C MET A 150 -23.88 6.52 6.34
N GLU A 151 -24.48 7.53 6.99
CA GLU A 151 -24.79 8.80 6.36
C GLU A 151 -23.51 9.52 5.88
N GLU A 152 -22.51 9.64 6.76
CA GLU A 152 -21.22 10.26 6.42
C GLU A 152 -20.49 9.45 5.36
N PHE A 153 -20.42 8.13 5.53
CA PHE A 153 -19.78 7.24 4.56
C PHE A 153 -20.40 7.40 3.16
N ARG A 154 -21.72 7.46 3.06
CA ARG A 154 -22.42 7.68 1.79
C ARG A 154 -22.08 9.02 1.15
N ALA A 155 -21.95 10.08 1.97
CA ALA A 155 -21.56 11.39 1.48
C ALA A 155 -20.13 11.38 0.94
N TRP A 156 -19.18 10.77 1.65
CA TRP A 156 -17.79 10.62 1.20
C TRP A 156 -17.68 9.74 -0.05
N GLN A 157 -18.40 8.61 -0.10
CA GLN A 157 -18.38 7.73 -1.26
C GLN A 157 -18.93 8.43 -2.52
N LYS A 158 -19.96 9.25 -2.35
CA LYS A 158 -20.51 10.08 -3.43
C LYS A 158 -19.50 11.14 -3.88
N ALA A 159 -18.85 11.84 -2.96
CA ALA A 159 -17.82 12.84 -3.25
C ALA A 159 -16.60 12.21 -3.94
N ALA A 160 -16.23 11.00 -3.54
CA ALA A 160 -15.16 10.21 -4.17
C ALA A 160 -15.48 9.71 -5.59
N ASN A 161 -16.68 9.95 -6.13
CA ASN A 161 -17.15 9.32 -7.38
C ASN A 161 -17.00 7.77 -7.36
N GLY A 162 -17.19 7.15 -6.19
CA GLY A 162 -17.07 5.71 -5.99
C GLY A 162 -15.65 5.19 -5.77
N LEU A 163 -14.66 6.07 -5.65
CA LEU A 163 -13.25 5.67 -5.48
C LEU A 163 -12.86 5.30 -4.04
N LEU A 164 -13.70 5.56 -3.03
CA LEU A 164 -13.42 5.14 -1.66
C LEU A 164 -13.59 3.63 -1.56
N ASN A 165 -12.49 2.90 -1.73
CA ASN A 165 -12.50 1.44 -1.79
C ASN A 165 -11.89 0.75 -0.57
N LYS A 166 -11.32 1.52 0.38
CA LYS A 166 -10.79 1.00 1.63
C LYS A 166 -11.05 1.97 2.78
N ILE A 167 -11.46 1.44 3.93
CA ILE A 167 -11.60 2.20 5.18
C ILE A 167 -11.09 1.38 6.36
N ALA A 168 -10.37 2.04 7.30
CA ALA A 168 -9.93 1.41 8.55
C ALA A 168 -10.79 1.87 9.72
N LEU A 169 -11.00 0.94 10.66
CA LEU A 169 -11.77 1.18 11.87
C LEU A 169 -11.32 0.28 13.03
N ALA A 170 -11.74 0.68 14.24
CA ALA A 170 -11.55 -0.10 15.46
C ALA A 170 -12.77 -0.99 15.70
N PRO A 171 -12.61 -2.33 15.78
CA PRO A 171 -13.73 -3.28 15.89
C PRO A 171 -14.64 -3.09 17.10
N GLU A 172 -14.12 -2.51 18.19
CA GLU A 172 -14.86 -2.29 19.44
C GLU A 172 -15.80 -1.07 19.41
N ARG A 173 -15.83 -0.31 18.28
CA ARG A 173 -16.74 0.81 18.14
C ARG A 173 -18.20 0.35 17.99
N GLU A 174 -19.14 1.16 18.50
CA GLU A 174 -20.56 0.84 18.40
C GLU A 174 -21.03 0.82 16.94
N GLY A 175 -21.86 -0.18 16.57
CA GLY A 175 -22.42 -0.31 15.22
C GLY A 175 -21.48 -0.87 14.15
N VAL A 176 -20.23 -1.22 14.51
CA VAL A 176 -19.22 -1.70 13.53
C VAL A 176 -19.66 -2.92 12.75
N GLU A 177 -20.28 -3.92 13.39
CA GLU A 177 -20.66 -5.17 12.70
C GLU A 177 -21.64 -4.91 11.55
N GLU A 178 -22.67 -4.09 11.76
CA GLU A 178 -23.64 -3.75 10.71
C GLU A 178 -23.02 -2.87 9.63
N PHE A 179 -22.21 -1.88 10.04
CA PHE A 179 -21.49 -1.01 9.11
C PHE A 179 -20.58 -1.82 8.21
N VAL A 180 -19.71 -2.68 8.76
CA VAL A 180 -18.80 -3.55 8.00
C VAL A 180 -19.56 -4.42 7.02
N ARG A 181 -20.60 -5.14 7.49
CA ARG A 181 -21.41 -6.01 6.64
C ARG A 181 -22.00 -5.27 5.44
N THR A 182 -22.48 -4.05 5.67
CA THR A 182 -23.11 -3.23 4.64
C THR A 182 -22.10 -2.81 3.58
N ILE A 183 -20.97 -2.19 3.98
CA ILE A 183 -20.03 -1.62 3.02
C ILE A 183 -19.17 -2.67 2.31
N THR A 184 -18.88 -3.80 2.96
CA THR A 184 -18.17 -4.91 2.30
C THR A 184 -19.07 -5.58 1.26
N GLY A 185 -20.38 -5.66 1.51
CA GLY A 185 -21.37 -6.10 0.51
C GLY A 185 -21.44 -5.18 -0.73
N GLU A 186 -20.89 -3.98 -0.64
CA GLU A 186 -20.79 -3.00 -1.74
C GLU A 186 -19.41 -2.95 -2.39
N GLY A 187 -18.51 -3.86 -1.99
CA GLY A 187 -17.16 -3.98 -2.55
C GLY A 187 -16.11 -3.08 -1.90
N VAL A 188 -16.41 -2.48 -0.74
CA VAL A 188 -15.43 -1.68 0.02
C VAL A 188 -14.64 -2.58 0.96
N THR A 189 -13.33 -2.52 0.92
CA THR A 189 -12.46 -3.23 1.85
C THR A 189 -12.48 -2.58 3.22
N VAL A 190 -12.69 -3.38 4.28
CA VAL A 190 -12.57 -2.91 5.65
C VAL A 190 -11.29 -3.44 6.28
N ALA A 191 -10.49 -2.51 6.81
CA ALA A 191 -9.27 -2.77 7.55
C ALA A 191 -9.46 -2.53 9.04
N LEU A 192 -8.78 -3.30 9.89
CA LEU A 192 -8.85 -3.25 11.35
C LEU A 192 -7.54 -2.75 11.94
N GLY A 193 -7.57 -1.64 12.68
CA GLY A 193 -6.38 -1.04 13.30
C GLY A 193 -6.73 0.07 14.28
N HIS A 194 -5.71 0.67 14.88
CA HIS A 194 -5.84 1.72 15.91
C HIS A 194 -6.89 1.36 16.98
N SER A 195 -6.75 0.16 17.54
CA SER A 195 -7.82 -0.52 18.26
C SER A 195 -7.33 -1.19 19.53
N ASN A 196 -8.16 -1.10 20.58
CA ASN A 196 -8.04 -1.85 21.83
C ASN A 196 -8.93 -3.11 21.86
N ALA A 197 -9.43 -3.56 20.71
CA ALA A 197 -10.36 -4.66 20.65
C ALA A 197 -9.80 -5.95 21.28
N THR A 198 -10.72 -6.72 21.86
CA THR A 198 -10.52 -8.11 22.22
C THR A 198 -10.50 -8.98 20.96
N PHE A 199 -10.08 -10.23 21.11
CA PHE A 199 -10.17 -11.23 20.03
C PHE A 199 -11.61 -11.38 19.52
N GLU A 200 -12.58 -11.44 20.41
CA GLU A 200 -13.99 -11.64 20.04
C GLU A 200 -14.59 -10.45 19.29
N GLU A 201 -14.21 -9.22 19.64
CA GLU A 201 -14.65 -8.02 18.89
C GLU A 201 -14.04 -7.99 17.51
N ALA A 202 -12.74 -8.27 17.39
CA ALA A 202 -12.06 -8.36 16.10
C ALA A 202 -12.65 -9.50 15.22
N LYS A 203 -12.95 -10.66 15.84
CA LYS A 203 -13.57 -11.79 15.15
C LYS A 203 -14.95 -11.42 14.58
N LYS A 204 -15.79 -10.71 15.33
CA LYS A 204 -17.12 -10.27 14.82
C LYS A 204 -16.97 -9.35 13.61
N ALA A 205 -16.00 -8.44 13.60
CA ALA A 205 -15.75 -7.58 12.45
C ALA A 205 -15.27 -8.38 11.23
N VAL A 206 -14.39 -9.38 11.42
CA VAL A 206 -13.96 -10.28 10.34
C VAL A 206 -15.12 -11.14 9.84
N ASP A 207 -15.93 -11.71 10.73
CA ASP A 207 -17.14 -12.48 10.35
C ASP A 207 -18.18 -11.61 9.60
N ALA A 208 -18.15 -10.28 9.82
CA ALA A 208 -18.97 -9.32 9.08
C ALA A 208 -18.38 -8.93 7.72
N GLY A 209 -17.11 -9.25 7.44
CA GLY A 209 -16.48 -9.03 6.16
C GLY A 209 -15.16 -8.21 6.18
N ALA A 210 -14.69 -7.76 7.35
CA ALA A 210 -13.38 -7.10 7.44
C ALA A 210 -12.26 -8.08 7.05
N SER A 211 -11.31 -7.63 6.23
CA SER A 211 -10.34 -8.53 5.59
C SER A 211 -8.88 -8.08 5.65
N VAL A 212 -8.59 -6.90 6.23
CA VAL A 212 -7.24 -6.36 6.29
C VAL A 212 -6.89 -5.96 7.73
N TRP A 213 -5.62 -6.16 8.14
CA TRP A 213 -5.05 -5.67 9.38
C TRP A 213 -4.09 -4.54 9.04
N VAL A 214 -4.38 -3.34 9.56
CA VAL A 214 -3.62 -2.11 9.30
C VAL A 214 -2.25 -2.20 9.97
N HIS A 215 -1.16 -1.91 9.23
CA HIS A 215 0.24 -1.84 9.73
C HIS A 215 0.50 -2.72 10.96
N ALA A 216 0.44 -4.03 10.76
CA ALA A 216 0.51 -5.09 11.79
C ALA A 216 1.41 -4.73 12.99
N TYR A 217 0.92 -5.03 14.20
CA TYR A 217 1.46 -4.69 15.52
C TYR A 217 1.31 -3.23 15.95
N ASN A 218 1.42 -2.27 15.02
CA ASN A 218 1.35 -0.85 15.33
C ASN A 218 -0.10 -0.43 15.60
N GLY A 219 -0.32 0.33 16.66
CA GLY A 219 -1.68 0.76 17.02
C GLY A 219 -2.65 -0.40 17.34
N MET A 220 -2.16 -1.55 17.78
CA MET A 220 -2.95 -2.75 18.07
C MET A 220 -2.81 -3.21 19.51
N ARG A 221 -3.92 -3.66 20.12
CA ARG A 221 -3.86 -4.41 21.38
C ARG A 221 -3.01 -5.67 21.21
N GLY A 222 -1.95 -5.77 22.02
CA GLY A 222 -0.99 -6.87 21.97
C GLY A 222 -1.57 -8.23 22.40
N LEU A 223 -0.88 -9.31 22.04
CA LEU A 223 -1.19 -10.67 22.43
C LEU A 223 -0.64 -10.97 23.83
N THR A 224 -1.49 -11.52 24.68
CA THR A 224 -1.09 -12.16 25.94
C THR A 224 -1.62 -13.58 26.02
N HIS A 225 -1.09 -14.41 26.95
CA HIS A 225 -1.49 -15.81 27.07
C HIS A 225 -2.94 -16.03 27.58
N ARG A 226 -3.65 -14.97 28.00
CA ARG A 226 -5.06 -15.03 28.46
C ARG A 226 -6.00 -14.16 27.65
N GLU A 227 -5.46 -13.25 26.84
CA GLU A 227 -6.20 -12.36 25.95
C GLU A 227 -5.37 -12.17 24.70
N LEU A 228 -5.88 -12.65 23.58
CA LEU A 228 -5.14 -12.64 22.32
C LEU A 228 -5.09 -11.26 21.66
N GLY A 229 -6.07 -10.39 21.98
CA GLY A 229 -6.16 -9.04 21.42
C GLY A 229 -6.21 -9.01 19.90
N MET A 230 -5.88 -7.85 19.35
CA MET A 230 -5.82 -7.64 17.90
C MET A 230 -4.71 -8.47 17.24
N VAL A 231 -3.53 -8.54 17.87
CA VAL A 231 -2.40 -9.30 17.33
C VAL A 231 -2.70 -10.79 17.23
N GLY A 232 -3.33 -11.37 18.25
CA GLY A 232 -3.71 -12.78 18.21
C GLY A 232 -4.86 -13.05 17.23
N ALA A 233 -5.80 -12.12 17.10
CA ALA A 233 -6.86 -12.20 16.10
C ALA A 233 -6.30 -12.15 14.68
N MET A 234 -5.33 -11.27 14.42
CA MET A 234 -4.61 -11.20 13.14
C MET A 234 -3.94 -12.54 12.78
N TYR A 235 -3.34 -13.21 13.75
CA TYR A 235 -2.70 -14.50 13.51
C TYR A 235 -3.70 -15.63 13.23
N GLU A 236 -4.79 -15.67 13.98
CA GLU A 236 -5.70 -16.82 14.00
C GLU A 236 -6.79 -16.74 12.91
N LEU A 237 -7.29 -15.52 12.60
CA LEU A 237 -8.42 -15.40 11.70
C LEU A 237 -8.00 -15.57 10.24
N PRO A 238 -8.58 -16.56 9.52
CA PRO A 238 -8.23 -16.86 8.14
C PRO A 238 -8.79 -15.81 7.16
N HIS A 239 -8.36 -15.91 5.91
CA HIS A 239 -8.85 -15.08 4.80
C HIS A 239 -8.69 -13.57 5.02
N THR A 240 -7.67 -13.19 5.79
CA THR A 240 -7.34 -11.79 6.06
C THR A 240 -5.88 -11.52 5.67
N THR A 241 -5.62 -10.30 5.18
CA THR A 241 -4.28 -9.83 4.80
C THR A 241 -3.72 -8.92 5.90
N ALA A 242 -2.47 -9.09 6.27
CA ALA A 242 -1.76 -8.19 7.19
C ALA A 242 -0.89 -7.21 6.40
N GLU A 243 -1.11 -5.92 6.59
CA GLU A 243 -0.17 -4.89 6.13
C GLU A 243 1.05 -4.86 7.03
N LEU A 244 2.24 -4.64 6.43
CA LEU A 244 3.49 -4.67 7.16
C LEU A 244 4.45 -3.60 6.67
N ILE A 245 4.94 -2.76 7.59
CA ILE A 245 5.98 -1.75 7.36
C ILE A 245 7.34 -2.41 7.64
N CYS A 246 8.10 -2.71 6.60
CA CYS A 246 9.37 -3.42 6.71
C CYS A 246 10.57 -2.46 6.61
N ASP A 247 10.62 -1.44 7.49
CA ASP A 247 11.71 -0.48 7.61
C ASP A 247 12.75 -0.83 8.69
N GLY A 248 12.44 -1.85 9.53
CA GLY A 248 13.26 -2.26 10.68
C GLY A 248 13.13 -1.35 11.92
N HIS A 249 12.25 -0.33 11.86
CA HIS A 249 11.97 0.60 12.95
C HIS A 249 10.57 0.40 13.53
N HIS A 250 9.56 0.22 12.66
CA HIS A 250 8.16 -0.04 13.06
C HIS A 250 7.97 -1.44 13.60
N VAL A 251 8.65 -2.41 12.98
CA VAL A 251 8.58 -3.83 13.35
C VAL A 251 9.97 -4.45 13.28
N ASP A 252 10.37 -5.12 14.36
CA ASP A 252 11.62 -5.87 14.39
C ASP A 252 11.62 -6.97 13.33
N PRO A 253 12.73 -7.22 12.60
CA PRO A 253 12.79 -8.25 11.57
C PRO A 253 12.36 -9.66 12.03
N LEU A 254 12.59 -10.03 13.30
CA LEU A 254 12.11 -11.31 13.84
C LEU A 254 10.58 -11.31 14.03
N ALA A 255 9.97 -10.18 14.38
CA ALA A 255 8.52 -10.08 14.47
C ALA A 255 7.88 -10.10 13.06
N CYS A 256 8.53 -9.52 12.06
CA CYS A 256 8.14 -9.67 10.65
C CYS A 256 8.16 -11.16 10.22
N ASP A 257 9.22 -11.88 10.56
CA ASP A 257 9.36 -13.32 10.25
C ASP A 257 8.27 -14.17 10.94
N ILE A 258 7.97 -13.86 12.22
CA ILE A 258 6.88 -14.53 12.95
C ILE A 258 5.54 -14.30 12.24
N LEU A 259 5.24 -13.07 11.87
CA LEU A 259 4.01 -12.74 11.14
C LEU A 259 3.92 -13.51 9.82
N MET A 260 4.99 -13.47 9.01
CA MET A 260 5.04 -14.15 7.71
C MET A 260 4.88 -15.67 7.83
N LYS A 261 5.44 -16.28 8.88
CA LYS A 261 5.28 -17.71 9.15
C LYS A 261 3.87 -18.05 9.60
N GLN A 262 3.27 -17.21 10.41
CA GLN A 262 1.94 -17.47 11.00
C GLN A 262 0.81 -17.23 9.99
N LYS A 263 0.88 -16.13 9.23
CA LYS A 263 -0.15 -15.76 8.23
C LYS A 263 0.02 -16.47 6.89
N GLY A 264 1.25 -16.89 6.55
CA GLY A 264 1.62 -17.18 5.18
C GLY A 264 1.94 -15.90 4.41
N LYS A 265 3.04 -15.91 3.64
CA LYS A 265 3.52 -14.73 2.91
C LYS A 265 2.54 -14.23 1.85
N GLU A 266 1.69 -15.11 1.34
CA GLU A 266 0.61 -14.80 0.41
C GLU A 266 -0.49 -13.93 1.03
N ASN A 267 -0.56 -13.85 2.36
CA ASN A 267 -1.48 -13.05 3.15
C ASN A 267 -0.80 -11.85 3.85
N VAL A 268 0.40 -11.47 3.37
CA VAL A 268 1.11 -10.28 3.84
C VAL A 268 1.24 -9.30 2.68
N ALA A 269 0.89 -8.03 2.93
CA ALA A 269 1.06 -6.92 2.01
C ALA A 269 2.10 -5.96 2.58
N LEU A 270 3.21 -5.74 1.88
CA LEU A 270 4.14 -4.68 2.22
C LEU A 270 3.52 -3.33 1.87
N ILE A 271 3.56 -2.41 2.81
CA ILE A 271 3.11 -1.03 2.67
C ILE A 271 4.19 -0.08 3.16
N THR A 272 4.05 1.20 2.86
CA THR A 272 4.99 2.18 3.38
C THR A 272 4.47 2.91 4.60
N ASP A 273 3.21 3.24 4.67
CA ASP A 273 2.70 4.24 5.63
C ASP A 273 3.53 5.54 5.55
N CYS A 274 3.98 5.87 4.33
CA CYS A 274 4.89 6.98 4.10
C CYS A 274 4.16 8.31 4.26
N MET A 275 4.87 9.27 4.85
CA MET A 275 4.37 10.61 5.09
C MET A 275 5.09 11.65 4.20
N THR A 276 4.72 12.91 4.35
CA THR A 276 5.21 14.06 3.58
C THR A 276 6.72 14.07 3.29
N ALA A 277 7.54 13.62 4.26
CA ALA A 277 8.99 13.63 4.15
C ALA A 277 9.58 12.49 3.31
N GLY A 278 8.75 11.57 2.82
CA GLY A 278 9.21 10.50 1.94
C GLY A 278 10.00 11.03 0.74
N GLY A 279 11.23 10.55 0.58
CA GLY A 279 12.12 10.99 -0.50
C GLY A 279 12.85 12.32 -0.26
N LEU A 280 12.70 12.95 0.90
CA LEU A 280 13.36 14.20 1.28
C LEU A 280 14.47 13.97 2.33
N GLU A 281 15.20 15.03 2.63
CA GLU A 281 16.27 15.05 3.64
C GLU A 281 15.71 15.05 5.07
N ASP A 282 16.56 14.74 6.06
CA ASP A 282 16.23 14.88 7.47
C ASP A 282 15.83 16.32 7.80
N GLY A 283 14.86 16.49 8.71
CA GLY A 283 14.36 17.83 9.04
C GLY A 283 12.99 17.83 9.73
N ASP A 284 12.39 19.00 9.74
CA ASP A 284 11.09 19.25 10.34
C ASP A 284 9.98 19.23 9.29
N TYR A 285 8.94 18.45 9.55
CA TYR A 285 7.79 18.24 8.64
C TYR A 285 6.48 18.24 9.39
N MET A 286 5.39 18.04 8.67
CA MET A 286 4.05 17.85 9.21
C MET A 286 3.50 16.47 8.76
N LEU A 287 2.71 15.85 9.62
CA LEU A 287 1.80 14.76 9.28
C LEU A 287 0.40 15.21 9.67
N GLY A 288 -0.42 15.59 8.69
CA GLY A 288 -1.66 16.30 8.96
C GLY A 288 -1.42 17.53 9.85
N GLU A 289 -2.03 17.57 11.05
CA GLU A 289 -1.92 18.69 12.01
C GLU A 289 -0.69 18.56 12.94
N PHE A 290 0.07 17.47 12.88
CA PHE A 290 1.09 17.17 13.88
C PHE A 290 2.51 17.49 13.38
N PRO A 291 3.30 18.30 14.15
CA PRO A 291 4.72 18.50 13.88
C PRO A 291 5.51 17.21 14.10
N VAL A 292 6.34 16.87 13.10
CA VAL A 292 7.18 15.68 13.04
C VAL A 292 8.63 16.09 12.83
N VAL A 293 9.56 15.36 13.42
CA VAL A 293 10.98 15.41 13.10
C VAL A 293 11.39 14.12 12.39
N VAL A 294 12.10 14.27 11.29
CA VAL A 294 12.72 13.16 10.54
C VAL A 294 14.20 13.16 10.84
N ALA A 295 14.69 12.05 11.38
CA ALA A 295 16.10 11.83 11.68
C ALA A 295 16.38 10.32 11.77
N GLU A 296 17.59 9.92 11.41
CA GLU A 296 18.07 8.54 11.57
C GLU A 296 17.13 7.49 10.97
N GLY A 297 16.53 7.78 9.80
CA GLY A 297 15.63 6.87 9.09
C GLY A 297 14.23 6.77 9.67
N THR A 298 13.85 7.59 10.65
CA THR A 298 12.52 7.57 11.29
C THR A 298 11.84 8.93 11.27
N ALA A 299 10.50 8.93 11.21
CA ALA A 299 9.65 10.09 11.43
C ALA A 299 8.99 9.98 12.81
N ARG A 300 9.09 11.03 13.64
CA ARG A 300 8.59 11.01 15.02
C ARG A 300 7.83 12.27 15.37
N LEU A 301 6.72 12.11 16.10
CA LEU A 301 5.98 13.23 16.66
C LEU A 301 6.88 14.03 17.58
N LYS A 302 7.00 15.34 17.37
CA LYS A 302 7.78 16.24 18.27
C LYS A 302 7.24 16.29 19.69
N SER A 303 5.94 16.06 19.88
CA SER A 303 5.28 16.13 21.17
C SER A 303 5.54 14.92 22.07
N THR A 304 5.69 13.72 21.50
CA THR A 304 5.78 12.45 22.27
C THR A 304 7.00 11.60 21.94
N GLY A 305 7.65 11.84 20.80
CA GLY A 305 8.74 10.99 20.28
C GLY A 305 8.27 9.67 19.65
N ASN A 306 6.97 9.41 19.61
CA ASN A 306 6.43 8.21 18.95
C ASN A 306 6.61 8.28 17.44
N LEU A 307 6.73 7.11 16.80
CA LEU A 307 6.71 7.00 15.35
C LEU A 307 5.40 7.60 14.78
N ALA A 308 5.50 8.24 13.62
CA ALA A 308 4.42 8.99 13.00
C ALA A 308 4.49 8.83 11.47
N GLY A 309 3.84 7.80 10.96
CA GLY A 309 4.07 7.32 9.61
C GLY A 309 5.54 6.92 9.39
N SER A 310 5.93 6.69 8.18
CA SER A 310 7.29 6.34 7.81
C SER A 310 7.88 7.28 6.75
N ILE A 311 9.15 7.07 6.42
CA ILE A 311 9.82 7.61 5.23
C ILE A 311 10.29 6.48 4.30
N LEU A 312 9.76 5.27 4.52
CA LEU A 312 10.10 4.07 3.77
C LEU A 312 9.71 4.23 2.29
N LYS A 313 10.58 3.81 1.40
CA LYS A 313 10.24 3.57 -0.01
C LYS A 313 9.92 2.09 -0.18
N LEU A 314 8.83 1.76 -0.86
CA LEU A 314 8.34 0.37 -0.93
C LEU A 314 9.40 -0.61 -1.48
N LYS A 315 10.22 -0.17 -2.45
CA LYS A 315 11.36 -0.95 -2.96
C LYS A 315 12.38 -1.32 -1.87
N ASP A 316 12.55 -0.45 -0.86
CA ASP A 316 13.50 -0.70 0.23
C ASP A 316 12.91 -1.72 1.22
N GLY A 317 11.60 -1.67 1.49
CA GLY A 317 10.88 -2.70 2.24
C GLY A 317 10.98 -4.08 1.57
N LEU A 318 10.84 -4.14 0.25
CA LEU A 318 11.04 -5.35 -0.54
C LEU A 318 12.48 -5.89 -0.37
N LYS A 319 13.50 -5.03 -0.47
CA LYS A 319 14.91 -5.42 -0.26
C LYS A 319 15.17 -5.89 1.16
N ASN A 320 14.60 -5.20 2.15
CA ASN A 320 14.82 -5.50 3.56
C ASN A 320 14.39 -6.92 3.91
N VAL A 321 13.20 -7.36 3.49
CA VAL A 321 12.71 -8.72 3.81
C VAL A 321 13.58 -9.82 3.19
N VAL A 322 14.19 -9.55 2.04
CA VAL A 322 15.16 -10.47 1.41
C VAL A 322 16.50 -10.40 2.12
N GLY A 323 17.00 -9.20 2.43
CA GLY A 323 18.26 -8.98 3.16
C GLY A 323 18.23 -9.57 4.57
N TRP A 324 17.10 -9.56 5.24
CA TRP A 324 16.89 -10.22 6.54
C TRP A 324 16.79 -11.75 6.43
N GLY A 325 16.71 -12.30 5.23
CA GLY A 325 16.59 -13.75 4.99
C GLY A 325 15.21 -14.34 5.35
N ILE A 326 14.17 -13.51 5.47
CA ILE A 326 12.82 -13.92 5.85
C ILE A 326 11.90 -14.13 4.64
N ALA A 327 12.30 -13.65 3.46
CA ALA A 327 11.62 -13.90 2.20
C ALA A 327 12.64 -14.11 1.07
N ASN A 328 12.27 -14.90 0.05
CA ASN A 328 13.02 -14.92 -1.19
C ASN A 328 12.57 -13.79 -2.13
N PRO A 329 13.32 -13.47 -3.21
CA PRO A 329 12.97 -12.38 -4.13
C PRO A 329 11.56 -12.47 -4.72
N TYR A 330 11.10 -13.68 -5.07
CA TYR A 330 9.75 -13.88 -5.60
C TYR A 330 8.67 -13.53 -4.56
N GLU A 331 8.82 -14.04 -3.35
CA GLU A 331 7.90 -13.76 -2.25
C GLU A 331 7.84 -12.26 -1.93
N ALA A 332 9.00 -11.60 -1.88
CA ALA A 332 9.10 -10.17 -1.62
C ALA A 332 8.40 -9.32 -2.71
N VAL A 333 8.60 -9.67 -3.99
CA VAL A 333 7.90 -9.03 -5.11
C VAL A 333 6.40 -9.22 -5.00
N MET A 334 5.91 -10.43 -4.70
CA MET A 334 4.48 -10.69 -4.55
C MET A 334 3.88 -9.91 -3.36
N MET A 335 4.57 -9.84 -2.24
CA MET A 335 4.13 -9.08 -1.07
C MET A 335 4.11 -7.56 -1.32
N ALA A 336 4.89 -7.03 -2.26
CA ALA A 336 4.93 -5.61 -2.61
C ALA A 336 4.09 -5.26 -3.85
N SER A 337 3.44 -6.21 -4.50
CA SER A 337 2.68 -5.99 -5.74
C SER A 337 1.33 -6.70 -5.75
N LEU A 338 1.30 -8.02 -5.96
CA LEU A 338 0.06 -8.79 -6.11
C LEU A 338 -0.75 -8.87 -4.82
N ASN A 339 -0.11 -9.09 -3.67
CA ASN A 339 -0.83 -9.23 -2.41
C ASN A 339 -1.54 -7.94 -1.99
N PRO A 340 -0.87 -6.74 -1.98
CA PRO A 340 -1.59 -5.50 -1.70
C PRO A 340 -2.69 -5.22 -2.74
N ALA A 341 -2.49 -5.53 -4.02
CA ALA A 341 -3.53 -5.37 -5.02
C ALA A 341 -4.76 -6.26 -4.73
N LYS A 342 -4.54 -7.54 -4.35
CA LYS A 342 -5.61 -8.46 -3.95
C LYS A 342 -6.33 -8.00 -2.69
N SER A 343 -5.61 -7.46 -1.71
CA SER A 343 -6.19 -7.05 -0.42
C SER A 343 -7.27 -5.96 -0.56
N VAL A 344 -7.25 -5.23 -1.68
CA VAL A 344 -8.21 -4.14 -1.97
C VAL A 344 -8.94 -4.34 -3.30
N HIS A 345 -8.93 -5.57 -3.84
CA HIS A 345 -9.68 -5.96 -5.05
C HIS A 345 -9.35 -5.16 -6.31
N ILE A 346 -8.08 -4.83 -6.52
CA ILE A 346 -7.58 -4.17 -7.74
C ILE A 346 -6.59 -5.04 -8.52
N ASP A 347 -6.48 -6.31 -8.19
CA ASP A 347 -5.59 -7.27 -8.86
C ASP A 347 -6.07 -7.69 -10.25
N ASP A 348 -7.23 -7.25 -10.66
CA ASP A 348 -7.74 -7.35 -12.04
C ASP A 348 -7.17 -6.28 -12.99
N VAL A 349 -6.52 -5.24 -12.44
CA VAL A 349 -5.96 -4.12 -13.22
C VAL A 349 -4.47 -3.84 -12.96
N CYS A 350 -3.89 -4.28 -11.84
CA CYS A 350 -2.49 -4.01 -11.48
C CYS A 350 -1.88 -5.11 -10.60
N GLY A 351 -0.59 -4.94 -10.23
CA GLY A 351 0.13 -5.81 -9.29
C GLY A 351 0.62 -7.12 -9.87
N GLN A 352 0.41 -7.40 -11.17
CA GLN A 352 0.84 -8.65 -11.80
C GLN A 352 1.16 -8.49 -13.28
N ILE A 353 2.10 -9.30 -13.76
CA ILE A 353 2.34 -9.48 -15.21
C ILE A 353 1.31 -10.47 -15.73
N ARG A 354 0.36 -10.00 -16.54
CA ARG A 354 -0.68 -10.80 -17.14
C ARG A 354 -1.06 -10.25 -18.51
N GLU A 355 -1.27 -11.12 -19.50
CA GLU A 355 -1.69 -10.73 -20.84
C GLU A 355 -2.97 -9.85 -20.78
N GLY A 356 -2.92 -8.69 -21.44
CA GLY A 356 -4.01 -7.71 -21.50
C GLY A 356 -4.02 -6.67 -20.39
N TYR A 357 -3.22 -6.83 -19.32
CA TYR A 357 -3.07 -5.84 -18.25
C TYR A 357 -2.18 -4.69 -18.68
N ASP A 358 -2.30 -3.53 -18.01
CA ASP A 358 -1.40 -2.41 -18.21
C ASP A 358 0.05 -2.86 -18.03
N ALA A 359 0.92 -2.50 -18.96
CA ALA A 359 2.33 -2.85 -18.89
C ALA A 359 3.07 -1.92 -17.91
N ASP A 360 2.62 -1.98 -16.65
CA ASP A 360 3.21 -1.31 -15.51
C ASP A 360 4.20 -2.27 -14.84
N PHE A 361 5.49 -2.01 -14.97
CA PHE A 361 6.52 -2.92 -14.47
C PHE A 361 7.77 -2.18 -14.00
N ILE A 362 8.58 -2.90 -13.23
CA ILE A 362 9.89 -2.44 -12.78
C ILE A 362 10.99 -3.37 -13.28
N VAL A 363 12.16 -2.80 -13.45
CA VAL A 363 13.41 -3.49 -13.75
C VAL A 363 14.26 -3.49 -12.49
N LEU A 364 14.68 -4.68 -12.05
CA LEU A 364 15.50 -4.89 -10.87
C LEU A 364 16.84 -5.51 -11.27
N ASP A 365 17.91 -5.06 -10.64
CA ASP A 365 19.22 -5.70 -10.76
C ASP A 365 19.31 -6.97 -9.90
N GLN A 366 20.52 -7.58 -9.85
CA GLN A 366 20.79 -8.80 -9.09
C GLN A 366 20.70 -8.59 -7.56
N ASN A 367 20.83 -7.34 -7.09
CA ASN A 367 20.71 -6.95 -5.69
C ASN A 367 19.30 -6.47 -5.33
N LEU A 368 18.34 -6.60 -6.27
CA LEU A 368 16.99 -6.06 -6.20
C LEU A 368 16.95 -4.51 -6.13
N ASP A 369 18.00 -3.84 -6.60
CA ASP A 369 17.99 -2.39 -6.76
C ASP A 369 17.14 -2.01 -7.97
N LEU A 370 16.30 -0.97 -7.79
CA LEU A 370 15.44 -0.46 -8.84
C LEU A 370 16.28 0.22 -9.93
N VAL A 371 16.18 -0.28 -11.15
CA VAL A 371 16.86 0.27 -12.33
C VAL A 371 15.95 1.19 -13.13
N ALA A 372 14.72 0.78 -13.36
CA ALA A 372 13.74 1.55 -14.11
C ALA A 372 12.32 1.23 -13.71
N THR A 373 11.41 2.20 -13.90
CA THR A 373 9.96 2.04 -13.74
C THR A 373 9.25 2.39 -15.05
N TYR A 374 8.32 1.55 -15.45
CA TYR A 374 7.52 1.68 -16.65
C TYR A 374 6.04 1.79 -16.32
N LEU A 375 5.34 2.64 -17.04
CA LEU A 375 3.88 2.73 -17.07
C LEU A 375 3.40 2.57 -18.51
N ASP A 376 2.39 1.73 -18.71
CA ASP A 376 1.82 1.48 -20.03
C ASP A 376 2.90 1.14 -21.09
N GLY A 377 3.95 0.41 -20.68
CA GLY A 377 5.08 0.06 -21.51
C GLY A 377 6.05 1.21 -21.83
N VAL A 378 5.84 2.39 -21.27
CA VAL A 378 6.71 3.56 -21.46
C VAL A 378 7.59 3.78 -20.22
N LYS A 379 8.89 3.92 -20.43
CA LYS A 379 9.83 4.20 -19.33
C LYS A 379 9.57 5.60 -18.75
N ARG A 380 9.26 5.64 -17.45
CA ARG A 380 8.94 6.87 -16.73
C ARG A 380 10.03 7.27 -15.72
N TYR A 381 10.78 6.30 -15.24
CA TYR A 381 11.89 6.54 -14.33
C TYR A 381 13.08 5.67 -14.70
N GLN A 382 14.28 6.22 -14.54
CA GLN A 382 15.57 5.54 -14.68
C GLN A 382 16.43 5.93 -13.50
N ALA A 383 16.92 4.96 -12.73
CA ALA A 383 17.91 5.23 -11.68
C ALA A 383 19.20 5.81 -12.29
N MET A 384 19.77 6.80 -11.64
CA MET A 384 21.12 7.29 -11.98
C MET A 384 22.13 6.24 -11.52
N ASN A 385 23.02 5.83 -12.42
CA ASN A 385 24.12 4.91 -12.16
C ASN A 385 25.18 5.57 -11.27
#